data_9283dbd5c4987d19be8c461f166de283
#
_entry.id   9283dbd5c4987d19be8c461f166de283
#
_cell.length_a   1.000
_cell.length_b   1.000
_cell.length_c   1.000
_cell.angle_alpha   90.00
_cell.angle_beta   90.00
_cell.angle_gamma   90.00
#
_symmetry.space_group_name_H-M   'P 1'
#
loop_
_entity.id
_entity.type
_entity.pdbx_description
1 polymer ?
#
loop_
_entity_poly.entity_id
_entity_poly.type
_entity_poly.pdbx_seq_one_letter_code
_entity_poly.pdbx_strand_id
1 'polypeptide(L)'
;MQDARKEIFGPLFESMLQGEMDNHLGYKSNSKEPKSTKNRRNGSNPKTLKTSMGEVKINTPGDRDGSFEPVAIPKRTKDVSEIEGKVLAMYARGMSQRDISATIEDIYGFKVSHEMISDITDAVLPEVEEWRNRPLKKCYPFIFVDCMYVSVRSEYEAKEEAVYTILGYDLEGHKEILGLWMDATESKNYWMQVFDEIKSRGVEDIFFISMDGVSGLESGAKAIFPVVVVQRCIVHLIRNSIRYVPSKDYKKFRADLKKVYGAVSLKAARTAFEKFCDNWNQYPGAVEVWKRNFVHVDQLFDYGSAVRKVMYTRNAIESVNSSFRKVTKKGSFPNHESVFKLLYLRAKELQKKWDKGHLNGWSLVLNQLLVNDNFKDRITKYIKY
;
A
#
# COMPACT_ATOMS: atom_id res chain seq x y z
N MET A 1 -1.44 -1.42 27.35
CA MET A 1 -1.54 -1.81 25.91
C MET A 1 -1.03 -3.22 25.63
N GLN A 2 0.12 -3.67 26.17
CA GLN A 2 0.58 -5.07 26.00
C GLN A 2 -0.34 -6.12 26.63
N ASP A 3 -1.04 -5.81 27.72
CA ASP A 3 -1.91 -6.78 28.40
C ASP A 3 -3.22 -7.06 27.67
N ALA A 4 -3.85 -6.05 27.06
CA ALA A 4 -5.07 -6.25 26.26
C ALA A 4 -4.85 -7.14 25.02
N ARG A 5 -3.64 -7.17 24.48
CA ARG A 5 -3.27 -8.02 23.33
C ARG A 5 -3.04 -9.48 23.74
N LYS A 6 -2.56 -9.73 24.96
CA LYS A 6 -2.42 -11.08 25.51
C LYS A 6 -3.77 -11.76 25.73
N GLU A 7 -4.81 -10.97 26.01
CA GLU A 7 -6.18 -11.46 26.22
C GLU A 7 -6.83 -11.99 24.93
N ILE A 8 -6.37 -11.58 23.76
CA ILE A 8 -6.93 -12.03 22.47
C ILE A 8 -6.40 -13.42 22.09
N PHE A 9 -5.09 -13.64 22.23
CA PHE A 9 -4.45 -14.87 21.74
C PHE A 9 -4.68 -16.09 22.62
N GLY A 10 -4.86 -15.93 23.92
CA GLY A 10 -5.16 -17.04 24.83
C GLY A 10 -6.43 -17.80 24.42
N PRO A 11 -7.59 -17.14 24.37
CA PRO A 11 -8.84 -17.75 23.92
C PRO A 11 -8.77 -18.34 22.51
N LEU A 12 -8.02 -17.70 21.60
CA LEU A 12 -7.81 -18.21 20.25
C LEU A 12 -7.18 -19.60 20.28
N PHE A 13 -6.02 -19.71 20.90
CA PHE A 13 -5.30 -20.98 20.97
C PHE A 13 -6.05 -22.07 21.73
N GLU A 14 -6.75 -21.70 22.78
CA GLU A 14 -7.63 -22.64 23.51
C GLU A 14 -8.79 -23.14 22.64
N SER A 15 -9.42 -22.25 21.84
CA SER A 15 -10.47 -22.64 20.90
C SER A 15 -9.97 -23.57 19.80
N MET A 16 -8.77 -23.30 19.26
CA MET A 16 -8.10 -24.18 18.29
C MET A 16 -7.92 -25.58 18.86
N LEU A 17 -7.31 -25.68 20.02
CA LEU A 17 -7.07 -26.95 20.71
C LEU A 17 -8.34 -27.71 21.08
N GLN A 18 -9.41 -26.98 21.44
CA GLN A 18 -10.72 -27.59 21.71
C GLN A 18 -11.35 -28.16 20.44
N GLY A 19 -11.25 -27.45 19.30
CA GLY A 19 -11.73 -27.92 18.00
C GLY A 19 -11.01 -29.20 17.54
N GLU A 20 -9.69 -29.23 17.68
CA GLU A 20 -8.90 -30.44 17.38
C GLU A 20 -9.27 -31.62 18.32
N MET A 21 -9.49 -31.34 19.61
CA MET A 21 -9.94 -32.34 20.57
C MET A 21 -11.34 -32.88 20.22
N ASP A 22 -12.25 -32.02 19.76
CA ASP A 22 -13.59 -32.41 19.31
C ASP A 22 -13.50 -33.39 18.12
N ASN A 23 -12.64 -33.07 17.16
CA ASN A 23 -12.39 -33.93 16.00
C ASN A 23 -11.72 -35.24 16.38
N HIS A 24 -10.72 -35.20 17.28
CA HIS A 24 -10.01 -36.39 17.76
C HIS A 24 -10.94 -37.38 18.49
N LEU A 25 -11.83 -36.86 19.30
CA LEU A 25 -12.78 -37.67 20.07
C LEU A 25 -14.08 -38.01 19.31
N GLY A 26 -14.35 -37.30 18.18
CA GLY A 26 -15.58 -37.46 17.41
C GLY A 26 -16.85 -36.89 18.09
N TYR A 27 -16.68 -36.09 19.14
CA TYR A 27 -17.81 -35.43 19.81
C TYR A 27 -17.43 -34.09 20.44
N LYS A 28 -18.36 -33.14 20.45
CA LYS A 28 -18.17 -31.81 21.05
C LYS A 28 -18.18 -31.87 22.56
N SER A 29 -17.52 -30.91 23.20
CA SER A 29 -17.59 -30.71 24.64
C SER A 29 -19.09 -30.54 25.07
N ASN A 30 -19.47 -31.19 26.16
CA ASN A 30 -20.86 -31.20 26.70
C ASN A 30 -21.92 -31.81 25.77
N SER A 31 -21.56 -32.56 24.71
CA SER A 31 -22.53 -33.27 23.87
C SER A 31 -23.27 -34.35 24.72
N LYS A 32 -24.61 -34.39 24.58
CA LYS A 32 -25.49 -35.40 25.17
C LYS A 32 -25.68 -36.62 24.28
N GLU A 33 -25.15 -36.59 23.04
CA GLU A 33 -25.28 -37.68 22.09
C GLU A 33 -24.48 -38.92 22.49
N PRO A 34 -24.88 -40.12 22.06
CA PRO A 34 -24.09 -41.34 22.26
C PRO A 34 -22.70 -41.18 21.66
N LYS A 35 -21.68 -41.49 22.45
CA LYS A 35 -20.28 -41.32 22.06
C LYS A 35 -19.76 -42.56 21.35
N SER A 36 -19.22 -42.40 20.15
CA SER A 36 -18.66 -43.50 19.32
C SER A 36 -17.35 -44.07 19.85
N THR A 37 -16.66 -43.39 20.78
CA THR A 37 -15.38 -43.80 21.37
C THR A 37 -15.45 -44.01 22.87
N LYS A 38 -14.60 -44.90 23.40
CA LYS A 38 -14.40 -45.07 24.84
C LYS A 38 -13.51 -43.99 25.46
N ASN A 39 -12.68 -43.33 24.62
CA ASN A 39 -11.84 -42.23 25.08
C ASN A 39 -12.64 -41.02 25.54
N ARG A 40 -12.15 -40.32 26.52
CA ARG A 40 -12.84 -39.18 27.16
C ARG A 40 -11.86 -38.02 27.38
N ARG A 41 -12.40 -36.81 27.46
CA ARG A 41 -11.65 -35.64 27.92
C ARG A 41 -11.11 -35.87 29.32
N ASN A 42 -9.88 -35.45 29.55
CA ASN A 42 -9.20 -35.60 30.85
C ASN A 42 -8.59 -34.29 31.32
N GLY A 43 -9.45 -33.30 31.53
CA GLY A 43 -9.04 -31.98 32.00
C GLY A 43 -8.19 -31.18 31.01
N SER A 44 -7.44 -30.21 31.51
CA SER A 44 -6.49 -29.37 30.75
C SER A 44 -5.26 -29.06 31.57
N ASN A 45 -4.13 -28.86 30.89
CA ASN A 45 -2.86 -28.50 31.50
C ASN A 45 -2.47 -27.07 31.09
N PRO A 46 -2.03 -26.21 32.06
CA PRO A 46 -1.55 -24.88 31.72
C PRO A 46 -0.25 -24.96 30.92
N LYS A 47 -0.16 -24.15 29.88
CA LYS A 47 1.01 -24.01 29.01
C LYS A 47 1.24 -22.55 28.70
N THR A 48 2.48 -22.08 28.77
CA THR A 48 2.88 -20.75 28.32
C THR A 48 3.38 -20.83 26.89
N LEU A 49 2.78 -20.02 26.02
CA LEU A 49 3.17 -19.88 24.61
C LEU A 49 3.82 -18.51 24.40
N LYS A 50 4.86 -18.50 23.58
CA LYS A 50 5.46 -17.28 23.06
C LYS A 50 4.77 -16.90 21.76
N THR A 51 4.19 -15.69 21.73
CA THR A 51 3.55 -15.09 20.55
C THR A 51 4.39 -13.93 20.02
N SER A 52 4.05 -13.38 18.88
CA SER A 52 4.66 -12.14 18.36
C SER A 52 4.46 -10.94 19.31
N MET A 53 3.48 -11.02 20.21
CA MET A 53 3.08 -9.96 21.16
C MET A 53 3.54 -10.23 22.59
N GLY A 54 4.28 -11.31 22.83
CA GLY A 54 4.76 -11.71 24.16
C GLY A 54 4.23 -13.06 24.62
N GLU A 55 4.39 -13.37 25.92
CA GLU A 55 3.97 -14.65 26.49
C GLU A 55 2.49 -14.67 26.82
N VAL A 56 1.79 -15.74 26.44
CA VAL A 56 0.38 -15.99 26.68
C VAL A 56 0.21 -17.33 27.39
N LYS A 57 -0.56 -17.36 28.45
CA LYS A 57 -0.92 -18.60 29.17
C LYS A 57 -2.20 -19.17 28.58
N ILE A 58 -2.19 -20.46 28.27
CA ILE A 58 -3.33 -21.21 27.74
C ILE A 58 -3.53 -22.50 28.52
N ASN A 59 -4.74 -23.08 28.41
CA ASN A 59 -5.08 -24.39 28.95
C ASN A 59 -5.14 -25.39 27.77
N THR A 60 -4.21 -26.32 27.71
CA THR A 60 -4.16 -27.36 26.69
C THR A 60 -5.02 -28.53 27.10
N PRO A 61 -6.07 -28.93 26.32
CA PRO A 61 -6.93 -30.05 26.68
C PRO A 61 -6.17 -31.36 26.57
N GLY A 62 -6.55 -32.32 27.41
CA GLY A 62 -6.05 -33.69 27.41
C GLY A 62 -7.16 -34.73 27.21
N ASP A 63 -6.81 -35.89 26.70
CA ASP A 63 -7.66 -37.07 26.63
C ASP A 63 -7.20 -38.14 27.62
N ARG A 64 -8.10 -39.08 27.96
CA ARG A 64 -7.81 -40.13 28.94
C ARG A 64 -6.75 -41.11 28.48
N ASP A 65 -6.73 -41.42 27.22
CA ASP A 65 -5.81 -42.37 26.62
C ASP A 65 -4.42 -41.75 26.30
N GLY A 66 -4.27 -40.40 26.42
CA GLY A 66 -3.05 -39.68 26.12
C GLY A 66 -2.70 -39.64 24.62
N SER A 67 -3.65 -40.02 23.79
CA SER A 67 -3.46 -40.19 22.33
C SER A 67 -3.65 -38.90 21.53
N PHE A 68 -4.15 -37.86 22.17
CA PHE A 68 -4.35 -36.56 21.52
C PHE A 68 -3.02 -35.87 21.20
N GLU A 69 -2.74 -35.69 19.90
CA GLU A 69 -1.59 -34.96 19.39
C GLU A 69 -2.08 -33.75 18.61
N PRO A 70 -2.12 -32.54 19.21
CA PRO A 70 -2.57 -31.34 18.54
C PRO A 70 -1.60 -30.92 17.43
N VAL A 71 -2.16 -30.58 16.26
CA VAL A 71 -1.42 -30.15 15.07
C VAL A 71 -1.12 -28.63 15.13
N ALA A 72 -2.10 -27.83 15.55
CA ALA A 72 -1.96 -26.37 15.60
C ALA A 72 -0.89 -25.94 16.62
N ILE A 73 -0.86 -26.57 17.76
CA ILE A 73 0.12 -26.29 18.84
C ILE A 73 0.67 -27.62 19.36
N PRO A 74 1.66 -28.22 18.68
CA PRO A 74 2.24 -29.49 19.10
C PRO A 74 2.68 -29.46 20.55
N LYS A 75 2.59 -30.63 21.23
CA LYS A 75 2.82 -30.74 22.69
C LYS A 75 4.08 -30.03 23.19
N ARG A 76 5.16 -30.04 22.38
CA ARG A 76 6.46 -29.47 22.75
C ARG A 76 6.71 -28.07 22.21
N THR A 77 5.84 -27.52 21.36
CA THR A 77 5.98 -26.18 20.77
C THR A 77 5.59 -25.13 21.77
N LYS A 78 6.46 -24.15 22.01
CA LYS A 78 6.22 -22.98 22.88
C LYS A 78 6.12 -21.68 22.10
N ASP A 79 6.45 -21.65 20.81
CA ASP A 79 6.40 -20.48 19.95
C ASP A 79 5.33 -20.67 18.86
N VAL A 80 4.34 -19.81 18.85
CA VAL A 80 3.17 -19.84 17.93
C VAL A 80 3.08 -18.59 17.08
N SER A 81 4.08 -17.73 17.10
CA SER A 81 4.13 -16.50 16.29
C SER A 81 3.99 -16.76 14.78
N GLU A 82 4.31 -17.96 14.33
CA GLU A 82 4.13 -18.36 12.93
C GLU A 82 2.66 -18.42 12.47
N ILE A 83 1.73 -18.82 13.34
CA ILE A 83 0.30 -18.94 12.97
C ILE A 83 -0.30 -17.55 12.78
N GLU A 84 -0.01 -16.64 13.70
CA GLU A 84 -0.41 -15.23 13.58
C GLU A 84 0.14 -14.63 12.29
N GLY A 85 1.44 -14.86 12.03
CA GLY A 85 2.10 -14.40 10.82
C GLY A 85 1.46 -14.96 9.54
N LYS A 86 0.97 -16.21 9.56
CA LYS A 86 0.26 -16.82 8.43
C LYS A 86 -1.10 -16.18 8.20
N VAL A 87 -1.87 -15.93 9.27
CA VAL A 87 -3.16 -15.22 9.18
C VAL A 87 -2.96 -13.82 8.60
N LEU A 88 -2.02 -13.05 9.14
CA LEU A 88 -1.70 -11.72 8.65
C LEU A 88 -1.22 -11.73 7.19
N ALA A 89 -0.41 -12.73 6.80
CA ALA A 89 0.06 -12.88 5.41
C ALA A 89 -1.09 -13.22 4.45
N MET A 90 -2.05 -14.05 4.84
CA MET A 90 -3.25 -14.34 4.05
C MET A 90 -4.13 -13.08 3.91
N TYR A 91 -4.32 -12.34 5.00
CA TYR A 91 -5.06 -11.09 4.98
C TYR A 91 -4.39 -10.03 4.10
N ALA A 92 -3.07 -9.85 4.22
CA ALA A 92 -2.28 -8.93 3.38
C ALA A 92 -2.33 -9.24 1.88
N ARG A 93 -2.67 -10.50 1.52
CA ARG A 93 -2.92 -10.93 0.13
C ARG A 93 -4.35 -10.71 -0.34
N GLY A 94 -5.21 -10.14 0.51
CA GLY A 94 -6.61 -9.81 0.21
C GLY A 94 -7.57 -10.97 0.37
N MET A 95 -7.21 -12.01 1.13
CA MET A 95 -8.17 -13.06 1.51
C MET A 95 -9.21 -12.48 2.46
N SER A 96 -10.48 -12.84 2.23
CA SER A 96 -11.54 -12.47 3.17
C SER A 96 -11.39 -13.27 4.48
N GLN A 97 -11.98 -12.79 5.56
CA GLN A 97 -12.02 -13.54 6.84
C GLN A 97 -12.62 -14.95 6.65
N ARG A 98 -13.59 -15.10 5.74
CA ARG A 98 -14.18 -16.40 5.38
C ARG A 98 -13.17 -17.32 4.69
N ASP A 99 -12.43 -16.79 3.70
CA ASP A 99 -11.41 -17.56 2.99
C ASP A 99 -10.28 -17.97 3.94
N ILE A 100 -9.88 -17.08 4.86
CA ILE A 100 -8.87 -17.38 5.89
C ILE A 100 -9.36 -18.47 6.83
N SER A 101 -10.60 -18.37 7.33
CA SER A 101 -11.20 -19.39 8.19
C SER A 101 -11.26 -20.75 7.48
N ALA A 102 -11.73 -20.78 6.23
CA ALA A 102 -11.78 -22.02 5.44
C ALA A 102 -10.38 -22.62 5.20
N THR A 103 -9.39 -21.78 4.87
CA THR A 103 -8.00 -22.23 4.66
C THR A 103 -7.39 -22.81 5.94
N ILE A 104 -7.68 -22.21 7.10
CA ILE A 104 -7.23 -22.72 8.39
C ILE A 104 -7.92 -24.05 8.69
N GLU A 105 -9.22 -24.15 8.43
CA GLU A 105 -9.99 -25.39 8.61
C GLU A 105 -9.43 -26.53 7.72
N ASP A 106 -9.10 -26.23 6.47
CA ASP A 106 -8.52 -27.20 5.54
C ASP A 106 -7.11 -27.70 5.97
N ILE A 107 -6.27 -26.79 6.50
CA ILE A 107 -4.88 -27.11 6.85
C ILE A 107 -4.79 -27.78 8.24
N TYR A 108 -5.57 -27.29 9.20
CA TYR A 108 -5.43 -27.64 10.61
C TYR A 108 -6.62 -28.41 11.18
N GLY A 109 -7.70 -28.59 10.41
CA GLY A 109 -8.88 -29.36 10.80
C GLY A 109 -9.80 -28.70 11.84
N PHE A 110 -9.66 -27.41 12.09
CA PHE A 110 -10.55 -26.67 13.00
C PHE A 110 -11.01 -25.34 12.40
N LYS A 111 -12.15 -24.86 12.85
CA LYS A 111 -12.79 -23.64 12.36
C LYS A 111 -12.45 -22.44 13.26
N VAL A 112 -11.92 -21.38 12.67
CA VAL A 112 -11.66 -20.10 13.35
C VAL A 112 -12.83 -19.17 13.08
N SER A 113 -13.35 -18.47 14.10
CA SER A 113 -14.43 -17.51 13.93
C SER A 113 -13.95 -16.26 13.17
N HIS A 114 -14.88 -15.56 12.52
CA HIS A 114 -14.56 -14.33 11.80
C HIS A 114 -14.15 -13.21 12.78
N GLU A 115 -14.76 -13.18 13.96
CA GLU A 115 -14.41 -12.24 15.03
C GLU A 115 -12.94 -12.41 15.43
N MET A 116 -12.51 -13.64 15.64
CA MET A 116 -11.14 -13.98 16.00
C MET A 116 -10.12 -13.58 14.92
N ILE A 117 -10.45 -13.75 13.63
CA ILE A 117 -9.61 -13.27 12.53
C ILE A 117 -9.58 -11.74 12.52
N SER A 118 -10.71 -11.08 12.85
CA SER A 118 -10.76 -9.62 13.02
C SER A 118 -9.80 -9.18 14.11
N ASP A 119 -9.87 -9.79 15.27
CA ASP A 119 -9.04 -9.46 16.44
C ASP A 119 -7.54 -9.60 16.12
N ILE A 120 -7.14 -10.70 15.45
CA ILE A 120 -5.75 -10.88 15.00
C ILE A 120 -5.32 -9.76 14.04
N THR A 121 -6.19 -9.39 13.09
CA THR A 121 -5.87 -8.32 12.15
C THR A 121 -5.94 -6.94 12.78
N ASP A 122 -6.78 -6.74 13.81
CA ASP A 122 -6.89 -5.48 14.55
C ASP A 122 -5.70 -5.25 15.48
N ALA A 123 -5.04 -6.31 15.92
CA ALA A 123 -3.78 -6.22 16.67
C ALA A 123 -2.66 -5.48 15.90
N VAL A 124 -2.80 -5.30 14.59
CA VAL A 124 -1.88 -4.52 13.75
C VAL A 124 -2.13 -3.00 13.83
N LEU A 125 -3.30 -2.55 14.29
CA LEU A 125 -3.66 -1.11 14.30
C LEU A 125 -2.63 -0.19 14.96
N PRO A 126 -2.02 -0.52 16.11
CA PRO A 126 -0.95 0.30 16.68
C PRO A 126 0.30 0.39 15.81
N GLU A 127 0.64 -0.68 15.06
CA GLU A 127 1.73 -0.62 14.09
C GLU A 127 1.38 0.29 12.90
N VAL A 128 0.09 0.31 12.49
CA VAL A 128 -0.41 1.24 11.45
C VAL A 128 -0.23 2.68 11.91
N GLU A 129 -0.62 2.99 13.16
CA GLU A 129 -0.47 4.34 13.71
C GLU A 129 1.01 4.74 13.85
N GLU A 130 1.86 3.84 14.34
CA GLU A 130 3.32 4.06 14.40
C GLU A 130 3.89 4.33 13.01
N TRP A 131 3.51 3.50 12.01
CA TRP A 131 3.95 3.65 10.63
C TRP A 131 3.47 4.98 10.01
N ARG A 132 2.24 5.40 10.28
CA ARG A 132 1.70 6.68 9.79
C ARG A 132 2.46 7.87 10.37
N ASN A 133 2.85 7.79 11.64
CA ASN A 133 3.51 8.87 12.37
C ASN A 133 5.04 8.77 12.36
N ARG A 134 5.62 7.75 11.72
CA ARG A 134 7.07 7.54 11.72
C ARG A 134 7.81 8.72 11.12
N PRO A 135 9.04 9.03 11.64
CA PRO A 135 9.91 10.01 11.02
C PRO A 135 10.21 9.66 9.57
N LEU A 136 10.23 10.66 8.71
CA LEU A 136 10.62 10.56 7.31
C LEU A 136 12.03 11.11 7.10
N LYS A 137 12.62 10.86 5.92
CA LYS A 137 13.89 11.46 5.56
C LYS A 137 13.72 12.96 5.29
N LYS A 138 14.79 13.72 5.49
CA LYS A 138 14.75 15.19 5.36
C LYS A 138 14.48 15.68 3.94
N CYS A 139 14.89 14.93 2.93
CA CYS A 139 14.80 15.32 1.54
C CYS A 139 14.32 14.17 0.64
N TYR A 140 13.34 14.49 -0.20
CA TYR A 140 12.85 13.62 -1.26
C TYR A 140 12.93 14.34 -2.61
N PRO A 141 13.95 14.04 -3.45
CA PRO A 141 14.02 14.61 -4.78
C PRO A 141 12.76 14.39 -5.62
N PHE A 142 12.12 13.24 -5.50
CA PHE A 142 10.92 12.94 -6.25
C PHE A 142 9.83 12.37 -5.35
N ILE A 143 8.63 12.95 -5.45
CA ILE A 143 7.41 12.41 -4.85
C ILE A 143 6.39 12.16 -5.96
N PHE A 144 5.68 11.05 -5.85
CA PHE A 144 4.57 10.68 -6.73
C PHE A 144 3.31 10.56 -5.91
N VAL A 145 2.26 11.24 -6.35
CA VAL A 145 0.93 11.17 -5.76
C VAL A 145 0.00 10.49 -6.76
N ASP A 146 -0.67 9.43 -6.34
CA ASP A 146 -1.65 8.72 -7.15
C ASP A 146 -2.83 8.28 -6.31
N CYS A 147 -3.98 8.16 -6.94
CA CYS A 147 -5.24 7.83 -6.32
C CYS A 147 -5.77 6.48 -6.78
N MET A 148 -6.42 5.78 -5.86
CA MET A 148 -7.30 4.65 -6.18
C MET A 148 -8.58 4.78 -5.37
N TYR A 149 -9.66 4.16 -5.87
CA TYR A 149 -10.94 4.15 -5.17
C TYR A 149 -11.17 2.81 -4.51
N VAL A 150 -11.78 2.84 -3.33
CA VAL A 150 -12.22 1.68 -2.56
C VAL A 150 -13.65 1.88 -2.11
N SER A 151 -14.41 0.81 -2.04
CA SER A 151 -15.78 0.87 -1.53
C SER A 151 -15.78 0.71 -0.01
N VAL A 152 -16.30 1.70 0.72
CA VAL A 152 -16.42 1.71 2.18
C VAL A 152 -17.90 1.79 2.56
N ARG A 153 -18.33 1.00 3.55
CA ARG A 153 -19.70 1.03 4.03
C ARG A 153 -19.93 2.26 4.89
N SER A 154 -21.00 2.99 4.60
CA SER A 154 -21.62 3.94 5.49
C SER A 154 -22.88 3.30 6.12
N GLU A 155 -23.57 4.03 6.97
CA GLU A 155 -24.79 3.53 7.66
C GLU A 155 -25.87 3.01 6.68
N TYR A 156 -25.96 3.56 5.46
CA TYR A 156 -27.05 3.26 4.51
C TYR A 156 -26.58 2.62 3.20
N GLU A 157 -25.34 2.86 2.80
CA GLU A 157 -24.84 2.43 1.49
C GLU A 157 -23.31 2.24 1.49
N ALA A 158 -22.79 1.60 0.44
CA ALA A 158 -21.36 1.56 0.20
C ALA A 158 -20.96 2.70 -0.73
N LYS A 159 -20.00 3.54 -0.31
CA LYS A 159 -19.49 4.67 -1.07
C LYS A 159 -18.10 4.41 -1.59
N GLU A 160 -17.83 4.86 -2.82
CA GLU A 160 -16.48 4.89 -3.37
C GLU A 160 -15.70 6.05 -2.77
N GLU A 161 -14.64 5.74 -2.05
CA GLU A 161 -13.76 6.73 -1.43
C GLU A 161 -12.37 6.70 -2.02
N ALA A 162 -11.75 7.87 -2.14
CA ALA A 162 -10.44 8.04 -2.69
C ALA A 162 -9.36 7.70 -1.65
N VAL A 163 -8.44 6.82 -2.02
CA VAL A 163 -7.22 6.52 -1.26
C VAL A 163 -6.03 7.08 -2.02
N TYR A 164 -5.36 8.05 -1.44
CA TYR A 164 -4.15 8.66 -1.97
C TYR A 164 -2.92 7.96 -1.43
N THR A 165 -2.07 7.52 -2.34
CA THR A 165 -0.76 6.96 -2.03
C THR A 165 0.30 7.99 -2.38
N ILE A 166 1.19 8.31 -1.45
CA ILE A 166 2.37 9.14 -1.70
C ILE A 166 3.61 8.26 -1.60
N LEU A 167 4.34 8.18 -2.72
CA LEU A 167 5.59 7.44 -2.88
C LEU A 167 6.73 8.43 -3.05
N GLY A 168 7.81 8.29 -2.29
CA GLY A 168 9.02 9.12 -2.40
C GLY A 168 10.23 8.34 -2.86
N TYR A 169 11.16 9.03 -3.52
CA TYR A 169 12.55 8.61 -3.70
C TYR A 169 13.46 9.52 -2.89
N ASP A 170 14.31 8.94 -2.06
CA ASP A 170 15.32 9.66 -1.27
C ASP A 170 16.55 10.04 -2.10
N LEU A 171 17.54 10.66 -1.45
CA LEU A 171 18.78 11.07 -2.11
C LEU A 171 19.68 9.91 -2.54
N GLU A 172 19.49 8.73 -1.97
CA GLU A 172 20.16 7.50 -2.37
C GLU A 172 19.41 6.74 -3.49
N GLY A 173 18.23 7.24 -3.87
CA GLY A 173 17.38 6.63 -4.90
C GLY A 173 16.55 5.44 -4.41
N HIS A 174 16.47 5.23 -3.10
CA HIS A 174 15.56 4.25 -2.53
C HIS A 174 14.14 4.80 -2.54
N LYS A 175 13.19 3.92 -2.78
CA LYS A 175 11.77 4.30 -2.77
C LYS A 175 11.09 3.82 -1.52
N GLU A 176 10.18 4.64 -0.99
CA GLU A 176 9.31 4.28 0.11
C GLU A 176 7.91 4.90 -0.03
N ILE A 177 6.92 4.23 0.56
CA ILE A 177 5.57 4.78 0.68
C ILE A 177 5.57 5.72 1.89
N LEU A 178 5.44 7.03 1.66
CA LEU A 178 5.47 8.04 2.71
C LEU A 178 4.23 7.98 3.60
N GLY A 179 3.09 7.62 3.00
CA GLY A 179 1.83 7.46 3.70
C GLY A 179 0.67 7.15 2.77
N LEU A 180 -0.48 6.96 3.41
CA LEU A 180 -1.78 6.73 2.80
C LEU A 180 -2.77 7.69 3.43
N TRP A 181 -3.57 8.36 2.62
CA TRP A 181 -4.60 9.30 3.06
C TRP A 181 -5.92 8.98 2.39
N MET A 182 -7.00 9.20 3.09
CA MET A 182 -8.37 9.06 2.57
C MET A 182 -9.14 10.34 2.85
N ASP A 183 -9.85 10.84 1.85
CA ASP A 183 -10.81 11.92 2.02
C ASP A 183 -11.87 11.85 0.91
N ALA A 184 -13.06 12.36 1.26
CA ALA A 184 -14.18 12.50 0.34
C ALA A 184 -14.09 13.78 -0.52
N THR A 185 -13.26 14.78 -0.12
CA THR A 185 -13.19 16.10 -0.77
C THR A 185 -11.76 16.54 -1.07
N GLU A 186 -11.41 16.53 -2.35
CA GLU A 186 -10.15 17.08 -2.85
C GLU A 186 -10.15 18.60 -2.76
N SER A 187 -9.60 19.17 -1.69
CA SER A 187 -9.49 20.63 -1.52
C SER A 187 -8.05 21.06 -1.33
N LYS A 188 -7.77 22.36 -1.57
CA LYS A 188 -6.47 22.96 -1.26
C LYS A 188 -6.12 22.77 0.22
N ASN A 189 -7.07 22.95 1.13
CA ASN A 189 -6.85 22.85 2.57
C ASN A 189 -6.51 21.41 2.98
N TYR A 190 -7.17 20.42 2.39
CA TYR A 190 -6.83 19.00 2.59
C TYR A 190 -5.38 18.73 2.20
N TRP A 191 -4.96 19.16 1.01
CA TRP A 191 -3.58 18.96 0.55
C TRP A 191 -2.56 19.73 1.37
N MET A 192 -2.90 20.90 1.88
CA MET A 192 -2.05 21.62 2.85
C MET A 192 -1.84 20.78 4.11
N GLN A 193 -2.90 20.18 4.66
CA GLN A 193 -2.79 19.30 5.84
C GLN A 193 -1.92 18.07 5.56
N VAL A 194 -2.11 17.42 4.40
CA VAL A 194 -1.30 16.26 3.99
C VAL A 194 0.19 16.61 3.91
N PHE A 195 0.53 17.75 3.28
CA PHE A 195 1.93 18.16 3.17
C PHE A 195 2.50 18.72 4.47
N ASP A 196 1.69 19.33 5.32
CA ASP A 196 2.10 19.76 6.66
C ASP A 196 2.38 18.55 7.57
N GLU A 197 1.56 17.50 7.50
CA GLU A 197 1.83 16.22 8.16
C GLU A 197 3.16 15.62 7.70
N ILE A 198 3.42 15.57 6.38
CA ILE A 198 4.70 15.10 5.82
C ILE A 198 5.86 15.93 6.36
N LYS A 199 5.71 17.25 6.44
CA LYS A 199 6.72 18.16 6.98
C LYS A 199 6.94 17.95 8.47
N SER A 200 5.89 17.80 9.26
CA SER A 200 5.96 17.54 10.71
C SER A 200 6.68 16.23 11.03
N ARG A 201 6.63 15.25 10.11
CA ARG A 201 7.36 13.99 10.20
C ARG A 201 8.83 14.10 9.77
N GLY A 202 9.34 15.31 9.54
CA GLY A 202 10.77 15.60 9.35
C GLY A 202 11.19 15.91 7.92
N VAL A 203 10.28 15.95 6.94
CA VAL A 203 10.64 16.34 5.56
C VAL A 203 10.88 17.84 5.49
N GLU A 204 12.10 18.22 5.17
CA GLU A 204 12.50 19.63 5.02
C GLU A 204 12.40 20.10 3.58
N ASP A 205 12.58 19.20 2.60
CA ASP A 205 12.64 19.57 1.18
C ASP A 205 12.10 18.49 0.24
N ILE A 206 11.40 18.96 -0.81
CA ILE A 206 10.88 18.16 -1.92
C ILE A 206 11.19 18.90 -3.22
N PHE A 207 11.85 18.25 -4.19
CA PHE A 207 12.19 18.93 -5.43
C PHE A 207 11.08 18.83 -6.45
N PHE A 208 10.55 17.62 -6.67
CA PHE A 208 9.52 17.37 -7.68
C PHE A 208 8.35 16.59 -7.08
N ILE A 209 7.15 17.02 -7.40
CA ILE A 209 5.91 16.28 -7.17
C ILE A 209 5.28 15.94 -8.52
N SER A 210 5.17 14.66 -8.84
CA SER A 210 4.41 14.19 -9.99
C SER A 210 3.01 13.74 -9.53
N MET A 211 1.96 14.33 -10.11
CA MET A 211 0.58 14.07 -9.73
C MET A 211 -0.36 13.94 -10.93
N ASP A 212 -1.52 13.32 -10.75
CA ASP A 212 -2.66 13.54 -11.63
C ASP A 212 -3.25 14.94 -11.40
N GLY A 213 -4.06 15.40 -12.31
CA GLY A 213 -4.66 16.75 -12.24
C GLY A 213 -5.61 17.00 -11.07
N VAL A 214 -5.23 16.59 -9.85
CA VAL A 214 -6.02 16.71 -8.64
C VAL A 214 -6.18 18.19 -8.25
N SER A 215 -7.41 18.60 -8.00
CA SER A 215 -7.72 19.97 -7.63
C SER A 215 -7.08 20.34 -6.29
N GLY A 216 -6.51 21.54 -6.20
CA GLY A 216 -5.93 22.08 -4.97
C GLY A 216 -4.58 21.48 -4.56
N LEU A 217 -4.11 20.35 -5.14
CA LEU A 217 -2.88 19.69 -4.73
C LEU A 217 -1.65 20.57 -4.97
N GLU A 218 -1.53 21.17 -6.17
CA GLU A 218 -0.39 22.05 -6.49
C GLU A 218 -0.32 23.25 -5.55
N SER A 219 -1.44 23.91 -5.31
CA SER A 219 -1.48 25.06 -4.41
C SER A 219 -1.26 24.67 -2.94
N GLY A 220 -1.74 23.50 -2.52
CA GLY A 220 -1.47 22.94 -1.19
C GLY A 220 0.01 22.61 -1.00
N ALA A 221 0.63 21.94 -1.97
CA ALA A 221 2.04 21.59 -1.95
C ALA A 221 2.94 22.83 -1.89
N LYS A 222 2.68 23.83 -2.76
CA LYS A 222 3.46 25.09 -2.81
C LYS A 222 3.27 25.95 -1.56
N ALA A 223 2.16 25.84 -0.85
CA ALA A 223 1.96 26.55 0.42
C ALA A 223 2.92 26.04 1.53
N ILE A 224 3.23 24.75 1.53
CA ILE A 224 4.10 24.12 2.55
C ILE A 224 5.55 24.01 2.08
N PHE A 225 5.76 23.70 0.78
CA PHE A 225 7.06 23.60 0.11
C PHE A 225 7.12 24.60 -1.06
N PRO A 226 7.43 25.90 -0.81
CA PRO A 226 7.29 26.96 -1.81
C PRO A 226 8.11 26.78 -3.09
N VAL A 227 9.26 26.11 -2.99
CA VAL A 227 10.20 25.92 -4.11
C VAL A 227 10.03 24.57 -4.82
N VAL A 228 8.95 23.85 -4.51
CA VAL A 228 8.67 22.56 -5.16
C VAL A 228 8.21 22.73 -6.60
N VAL A 229 8.71 21.87 -7.48
CA VAL A 229 8.25 21.79 -8.87
C VAL A 229 7.12 20.78 -8.97
N VAL A 230 5.93 21.24 -9.33
CA VAL A 230 4.77 20.37 -9.50
C VAL A 230 4.59 20.03 -10.97
N GLN A 231 4.66 18.74 -11.30
CA GLN A 231 4.57 18.21 -12.65
C GLN A 231 3.28 17.43 -12.86
N ARG A 232 2.53 17.79 -13.87
CA ARG A 232 1.39 17.00 -14.33
C ARG A 232 1.86 15.66 -14.93
N CYS A 233 1.19 14.61 -14.55
CA CYS A 233 1.51 13.27 -15.01
C CYS A 233 1.25 13.08 -16.49
N ILE A 234 2.29 12.83 -17.24
CA ILE A 234 2.22 12.52 -18.68
C ILE A 234 1.37 11.27 -18.97
N VAL A 235 1.45 10.24 -18.12
CA VAL A 235 0.68 9.01 -18.29
C VAL A 235 -0.82 9.29 -18.15
N HIS A 236 -1.24 10.13 -17.20
CA HIS A 236 -2.64 10.53 -17.06
C HIS A 236 -3.09 11.43 -18.21
N LEU A 237 -2.25 12.33 -18.70
CA LEU A 237 -2.56 13.10 -19.92
C LEU A 237 -2.80 12.17 -21.12
N ILE A 238 -1.96 11.13 -21.27
CA ILE A 238 -2.16 10.10 -22.31
C ILE A 238 -3.50 9.38 -22.10
N ARG A 239 -3.80 8.93 -20.88
CA ARG A 239 -5.05 8.24 -20.58
C ARG A 239 -6.27 9.12 -20.83
N ASN A 240 -6.21 10.38 -20.47
CA ASN A 240 -7.30 11.32 -20.66
C ASN A 240 -7.53 11.65 -22.14
N SER A 241 -6.46 11.78 -22.92
CA SER A 241 -6.55 12.07 -24.35
C SER A 241 -6.98 10.86 -25.17
N ILE A 242 -6.53 9.64 -24.80
CA ILE A 242 -6.81 8.42 -25.58
C ILE A 242 -8.30 8.02 -25.57
N ARG A 243 -9.10 8.53 -24.60
CA ARG A 243 -10.55 8.31 -24.54
C ARG A 243 -11.28 8.86 -25.78
N TYR A 244 -10.70 9.82 -26.46
CA TYR A 244 -11.24 10.44 -27.68
C TYR A 244 -10.75 9.75 -28.95
N VAL A 245 -9.92 8.70 -28.85
CA VAL A 245 -9.30 8.01 -29.98
C VAL A 245 -9.86 6.58 -30.08
N PRO A 246 -10.16 6.03 -31.25
CA PRO A 246 -10.54 4.63 -31.40
C PRO A 246 -9.39 3.68 -31.05
N SER A 247 -9.72 2.50 -30.50
CA SER A 247 -8.74 1.53 -30.01
C SER A 247 -7.71 1.08 -31.08
N LYS A 248 -8.13 1.01 -32.35
CA LYS A 248 -7.26 0.68 -33.50
C LYS A 248 -6.07 1.65 -33.64
N ASP A 249 -6.23 2.90 -33.24
CA ASP A 249 -5.25 3.97 -33.38
C ASP A 249 -4.38 4.18 -32.12
N TYR A 250 -4.68 3.53 -31.00
CA TYR A 250 -3.99 3.70 -29.72
C TYR A 250 -2.47 3.57 -29.82
N LYS A 251 -2.01 2.56 -30.53
CA LYS A 251 -0.57 2.28 -30.66
C LYS A 251 0.18 3.43 -31.36
N LYS A 252 -0.39 3.91 -32.48
CA LYS A 252 0.16 5.02 -33.27
C LYS A 252 0.09 6.33 -32.50
N PHE A 253 -1.06 6.62 -31.89
CA PHE A 253 -1.27 7.80 -31.07
C PHE A 253 -0.24 7.92 -29.93
N ARG A 254 -0.05 6.85 -29.16
CA ARG A 254 0.98 6.81 -28.09
C ARG A 254 2.39 6.96 -28.62
N ALA A 255 2.70 6.37 -29.78
CA ALA A 255 4.02 6.48 -30.38
C ALA A 255 4.32 7.92 -30.83
N ASP A 256 3.35 8.64 -31.37
CA ASP A 256 3.52 10.03 -31.76
C ASP A 256 3.65 10.95 -30.53
N LEU A 257 2.85 10.74 -29.47
CA LEU A 257 3.02 11.45 -28.22
C LEU A 257 4.39 11.22 -27.58
N LYS A 258 4.92 10.00 -27.66
CA LYS A 258 6.26 9.69 -27.14
C LYS A 258 7.35 10.52 -27.82
N LYS A 259 7.19 10.88 -29.10
CA LYS A 259 8.11 11.79 -29.81
C LYS A 259 8.07 13.21 -29.25
N VAL A 260 6.95 13.63 -28.64
CA VAL A 260 6.78 14.95 -28.02
C VAL A 260 7.50 14.99 -26.69
N TYR A 261 7.02 14.24 -25.68
CA TYR A 261 7.57 14.32 -24.33
C TYR A 261 8.94 13.64 -24.16
N GLY A 262 9.33 12.76 -25.07
CA GLY A 262 10.63 12.10 -25.12
C GLY A 262 11.65 12.78 -26.04
N ALA A 263 11.36 13.95 -26.57
CA ALA A 263 12.25 14.68 -27.47
C ALA A 263 13.58 15.06 -26.80
N VAL A 264 14.61 15.24 -27.59
CA VAL A 264 15.96 15.60 -27.11
C VAL A 264 16.06 17.05 -26.63
N SER A 265 15.21 17.94 -27.16
CA SER A 265 15.17 19.36 -26.81
C SER A 265 13.74 19.91 -26.89
N LEU A 266 13.50 21.05 -26.23
CA LEU A 266 12.22 21.75 -26.27
C LEU A 266 11.81 22.10 -27.70
N LYS A 267 12.74 22.57 -28.52
CA LYS A 267 12.49 22.88 -29.95
C LYS A 267 11.98 21.65 -30.70
N ALA A 268 12.66 20.50 -30.52
CA ALA A 268 12.22 19.24 -31.12
C ALA A 268 10.86 18.78 -30.60
N ALA A 269 10.57 19.00 -29.30
CA ALA A 269 9.28 18.68 -28.70
C ALA A 269 8.15 19.53 -29.31
N ARG A 270 8.36 20.83 -29.48
CA ARG A 270 7.37 21.74 -30.10
C ARG A 270 7.10 21.35 -31.55
N THR A 271 8.14 21.09 -32.35
CA THR A 271 7.97 20.62 -33.74
C THR A 271 7.23 19.26 -33.79
N ALA A 272 7.55 18.33 -32.87
CA ALA A 272 6.84 17.06 -32.80
C ALA A 272 5.39 17.23 -32.37
N PHE A 273 5.10 18.22 -31.51
CA PHE A 273 3.74 18.53 -31.06
C PHE A 273 2.89 19.17 -32.17
N GLU A 274 3.44 20.08 -32.96
CA GLU A 274 2.77 20.62 -34.14
C GLU A 274 2.37 19.50 -35.09
N LYS A 275 3.32 18.62 -35.46
CA LYS A 275 3.05 17.44 -36.30
C LYS A 275 2.02 16.50 -35.67
N PHE A 276 2.02 16.35 -34.36
CA PHE A 276 1.03 15.57 -33.63
C PHE A 276 -0.37 16.20 -33.78
N CYS A 277 -0.49 17.51 -33.61
CA CYS A 277 -1.76 18.22 -33.78
C CYS A 277 -2.32 18.05 -35.18
N ASP A 278 -1.48 18.14 -36.22
CA ASP A 278 -1.88 17.97 -37.61
C ASP A 278 -2.32 16.52 -37.93
N ASN A 279 -1.54 15.55 -37.47
CA ASN A 279 -1.81 14.12 -37.69
C ASN A 279 -3.08 13.61 -37.01
N TRP A 280 -3.49 14.28 -35.91
CA TRP A 280 -4.57 13.84 -35.04
C TRP A 280 -5.75 14.84 -34.98
N ASN A 281 -5.82 15.77 -35.94
CA ASN A 281 -6.86 16.81 -36.02
C ASN A 281 -8.28 16.25 -36.10
N GLN A 282 -8.45 15.01 -36.62
CA GLN A 282 -9.73 14.30 -36.64
C GLN A 282 -10.25 13.92 -35.25
N TYR A 283 -9.41 13.96 -34.22
CA TYR A 283 -9.79 13.75 -32.82
C TYR A 283 -9.54 15.00 -31.98
N PRO A 284 -10.31 16.09 -32.20
CA PRO A 284 -10.04 17.40 -31.61
C PRO A 284 -10.02 17.36 -30.08
N GLY A 285 -10.87 16.53 -29.43
CA GLY A 285 -10.85 16.34 -27.97
C GLY A 285 -9.53 15.78 -27.44
N ALA A 286 -8.89 14.86 -28.16
CA ALA A 286 -7.60 14.32 -27.78
C ALA A 286 -6.49 15.38 -27.90
N VAL A 287 -6.49 16.15 -28.98
CA VAL A 287 -5.53 17.22 -29.24
C VAL A 287 -5.67 18.36 -28.20
N GLU A 288 -6.90 18.72 -27.85
CA GLU A 288 -7.18 19.80 -26.90
C GLU A 288 -6.67 19.48 -25.49
N VAL A 289 -6.76 18.23 -25.04
CA VAL A 289 -6.16 17.81 -23.76
C VAL A 289 -4.68 18.16 -23.72
N TRP A 290 -3.95 17.94 -24.83
CA TRP A 290 -2.52 18.22 -24.90
C TRP A 290 -2.21 19.71 -25.08
N LYS A 291 -3.00 20.43 -25.87
CA LYS A 291 -2.85 21.89 -26.03
C LYS A 291 -2.95 22.61 -24.67
N ARG A 292 -3.97 22.30 -23.89
CA ARG A 292 -4.18 22.91 -22.55
C ARG A 292 -3.10 22.56 -21.53
N ASN A 293 -2.46 21.41 -21.70
CA ASN A 293 -1.46 20.92 -20.75
C ASN A 293 -0.02 20.96 -21.29
N PHE A 294 0.21 21.58 -22.46
CA PHE A 294 1.54 21.60 -23.09
C PHE A 294 2.57 22.34 -22.24
N VAL A 295 2.16 23.33 -21.45
CA VAL A 295 3.01 24.05 -20.50
C VAL A 295 3.71 23.09 -19.53
N HIS A 296 3.05 22.02 -19.10
CA HIS A 296 3.65 21.01 -18.22
C HIS A 296 4.64 20.08 -18.97
N VAL A 297 4.48 19.92 -20.29
CA VAL A 297 5.45 19.23 -21.12
C VAL A 297 6.66 20.13 -21.37
N ASP A 298 6.45 21.41 -21.62
CA ASP A 298 7.47 22.45 -21.79
C ASP A 298 8.43 22.48 -20.59
N GLN A 299 7.87 22.55 -19.39
CA GLN A 299 8.57 22.59 -18.11
C GLN A 299 9.51 21.36 -17.89
N LEU A 300 9.20 20.20 -18.49
CA LEU A 300 10.10 19.05 -18.40
C LEU A 300 11.47 19.31 -19.02
N PHE A 301 11.55 20.17 -20.05
CA PHE A 301 12.77 20.43 -20.79
C PHE A 301 13.75 21.37 -20.09
N ASP A 302 13.35 21.95 -18.95
CA ASP A 302 14.27 22.67 -18.05
C ASP A 302 15.23 21.72 -17.32
N TYR A 303 15.00 20.40 -17.43
CA TYR A 303 15.75 19.38 -16.72
C TYR A 303 16.45 18.39 -17.65
N GLY A 304 17.53 17.81 -17.18
CA GLY A 304 18.28 16.78 -17.91
C GLY A 304 17.45 15.52 -18.21
N SER A 305 17.85 14.77 -19.22
CA SER A 305 17.07 13.63 -19.75
C SER A 305 16.81 12.53 -18.71
N ALA A 306 17.75 12.28 -17.78
CA ALA A 306 17.58 11.31 -16.73
C ALA A 306 16.55 11.78 -15.69
N VAL A 307 16.60 13.04 -15.27
CA VAL A 307 15.61 13.66 -14.37
C VAL A 307 14.22 13.61 -15.00
N ARG A 308 14.10 14.05 -16.27
CA ARG A 308 12.84 13.98 -17.02
C ARG A 308 12.25 12.58 -17.04
N LYS A 309 13.10 11.56 -17.29
CA LYS A 309 12.68 10.16 -17.34
C LYS A 309 12.05 9.72 -16.00
N VAL A 310 12.60 10.13 -14.87
CA VAL A 310 11.98 9.85 -13.57
C VAL A 310 10.64 10.55 -13.47
N MET A 311 10.53 11.82 -13.81
CA MET A 311 9.31 12.63 -13.69
C MET A 311 8.13 12.07 -14.51
N TYR A 312 8.37 11.57 -15.73
CA TYR A 312 7.30 11.03 -16.57
C TYR A 312 7.12 9.51 -16.46
N THR A 313 8.00 8.79 -15.74
CA THR A 313 7.90 7.34 -15.56
C THR A 313 7.22 7.01 -14.24
N ARG A 314 5.93 6.69 -14.27
CA ARG A 314 5.13 6.35 -13.07
C ARG A 314 5.11 4.87 -12.71
N ASN A 315 5.94 4.04 -13.32
CA ASN A 315 5.91 2.59 -13.10
C ASN A 315 5.97 2.22 -11.62
N ALA A 316 6.65 3.03 -10.80
CA ALA A 316 6.79 2.78 -9.37
C ALA A 316 5.44 2.89 -8.63
N ILE A 317 4.77 4.06 -8.69
CA ILE A 317 3.50 4.26 -7.99
C ILE A 317 2.34 3.48 -8.63
N GLU A 318 2.33 3.31 -9.94
CA GLU A 318 1.35 2.45 -10.62
C GLU A 318 1.49 1.00 -10.19
N SER A 319 2.71 0.50 -9.97
CA SER A 319 2.98 -0.84 -9.44
C SER A 319 2.42 -0.99 -8.02
N VAL A 320 2.58 0.04 -7.17
CA VAL A 320 2.02 0.07 -5.81
C VAL A 320 0.49 0.01 -5.88
N ASN A 321 -0.14 0.92 -6.62
CA ASN A 321 -1.59 0.96 -6.73
C ASN A 321 -2.16 -0.29 -7.42
N SER A 322 -1.46 -0.88 -8.40
CA SER A 322 -1.83 -2.17 -8.97
C SER A 322 -1.79 -3.29 -7.93
N SER A 323 -0.79 -3.26 -7.03
CA SER A 323 -0.67 -4.20 -5.93
C SER A 323 -1.79 -4.02 -4.90
N PHE A 324 -2.14 -2.78 -4.57
CA PHE A 324 -3.24 -2.44 -3.67
C PHE A 324 -4.60 -2.87 -4.27
N ARG A 325 -4.86 -2.55 -5.54
CA ARG A 325 -6.09 -2.97 -6.24
C ARG A 325 -6.29 -4.49 -6.24
N LYS A 326 -5.22 -5.29 -6.27
CA LYS A 326 -5.33 -6.76 -6.21
C LYS A 326 -5.93 -7.24 -4.90
N VAL A 327 -5.63 -6.56 -3.79
CA VAL A 327 -6.10 -6.95 -2.45
C VAL A 327 -7.41 -6.27 -2.07
N THR A 328 -7.78 -5.13 -2.69
CA THR A 328 -9.00 -4.38 -2.39
C THR A 328 -10.19 -4.72 -3.29
N LYS A 329 -10.03 -5.56 -4.32
CA LYS A 329 -11.08 -5.87 -5.31
C LYS A 329 -12.29 -6.64 -4.77
N LYS A 330 -12.20 -7.22 -3.59
CA LYS A 330 -13.23 -8.12 -3.05
C LYS A 330 -14.16 -7.40 -2.07
N GLY A 331 -15.18 -6.74 -2.60
CA GLY A 331 -16.29 -6.20 -1.81
C GLY A 331 -16.02 -4.82 -1.18
N SER A 332 -16.88 -4.43 -0.25
CA SER A 332 -16.79 -3.16 0.48
C SER A 332 -16.17 -3.37 1.86
N PHE A 333 -15.36 -2.42 2.30
CA PHE A 333 -14.77 -2.40 3.63
C PHE A 333 -15.79 -1.94 4.67
N PRO A 334 -15.76 -2.47 5.91
CA PRO A 334 -16.69 -2.03 6.95
C PRO A 334 -16.40 -0.60 7.44
N ASN A 335 -15.15 -0.16 7.42
CA ASN A 335 -14.69 1.16 7.86
C ASN A 335 -13.30 1.50 7.28
N HIS A 336 -12.83 2.72 7.50
CA HIS A 336 -11.52 3.22 7.07
C HIS A 336 -10.35 2.43 7.69
N GLU A 337 -10.44 2.05 8.95
CA GLU A 337 -9.39 1.29 9.65
C GLU A 337 -9.10 -0.03 8.95
N SER A 338 -10.16 -0.72 8.49
CA SER A 338 -10.04 -1.97 7.73
C SER A 338 -9.30 -1.77 6.39
N VAL A 339 -9.50 -0.62 5.74
CA VAL A 339 -8.74 -0.24 4.54
C VAL A 339 -7.27 -0.02 4.90
N PHE A 340 -7.00 0.80 5.91
CA PHE A 340 -5.62 1.12 6.32
C PHE A 340 -4.86 -0.11 6.79
N LYS A 341 -5.48 -1.01 7.57
CA LYS A 341 -4.85 -2.28 7.97
C LYS A 341 -4.37 -3.09 6.77
N LEU A 342 -5.27 -3.32 5.81
CA LEU A 342 -4.96 -4.12 4.63
C LEU A 342 -3.86 -3.48 3.79
N LEU A 343 -3.98 -2.18 3.51
CA LEU A 343 -3.03 -1.45 2.69
C LEU A 343 -1.66 -1.31 3.38
N TYR A 344 -1.63 -1.11 4.70
CA TYR A 344 -0.39 -1.11 5.48
C TYR A 344 0.35 -2.45 5.40
N LEU A 345 -0.35 -3.56 5.65
CA LEU A 345 0.25 -4.88 5.55
C LEU A 345 0.79 -5.15 4.14
N ARG A 346 0.06 -4.71 3.12
CA ARG A 346 0.53 -4.82 1.74
C ARG A 346 1.72 -3.91 1.46
N ALA A 347 1.73 -2.69 1.98
CA ALA A 347 2.86 -1.76 1.88
C ALA A 347 4.12 -2.34 2.55
N LYS A 348 3.99 -2.94 3.74
CA LYS A 348 5.07 -3.63 4.46
C LYS A 348 5.69 -4.77 3.64
N GLU A 349 4.86 -5.56 2.94
CA GLU A 349 5.35 -6.60 2.01
C GLU A 349 6.10 -6.02 0.79
N LEU A 350 5.62 -4.90 0.25
CA LEU A 350 6.27 -4.22 -0.86
C LEU A 350 7.61 -3.62 -0.42
N GLN A 351 7.65 -2.95 0.73
CA GLN A 351 8.85 -2.35 1.29
C GLN A 351 9.97 -3.38 1.47
N LYS A 352 9.68 -4.53 2.06
CA LYS A 352 10.65 -5.64 2.19
C LYS A 352 11.31 -6.07 0.87
N LYS A 353 10.60 -5.91 -0.26
CA LYS A 353 11.16 -6.21 -1.59
C LYS A 353 12.05 -5.10 -2.12
N TRP A 354 11.87 -3.87 -1.62
CA TRP A 354 12.59 -2.68 -2.09
C TRP A 354 13.82 -2.35 -1.26
N ASP A 355 13.94 -2.85 -0.02
CA ASP A 355 14.99 -2.50 0.94
C ASP A 355 16.43 -2.63 0.42
N LYS A 356 16.63 -3.44 -0.63
CA LYS A 356 17.94 -3.64 -1.27
C LYS A 356 18.07 -2.97 -2.65
N GLY A 357 17.04 -2.26 -3.12
CA GLY A 357 16.96 -1.72 -4.48
C GLY A 357 16.94 -0.21 -4.52
N HIS A 358 17.66 0.36 -5.44
CA HIS A 358 17.58 1.78 -5.81
C HIS A 358 17.15 1.95 -7.26
N LEU A 359 16.75 3.15 -7.63
CA LEU A 359 16.34 3.48 -9.00
C LEU A 359 17.52 3.29 -9.97
N ASN A 360 17.29 2.51 -11.03
CA ASN A 360 18.31 2.29 -12.06
C ASN A 360 18.76 3.61 -12.70
N GLY A 361 20.07 3.84 -12.74
CA GLY A 361 20.64 5.06 -13.27
C GLY A 361 20.55 6.26 -12.32
N TRP A 362 20.33 6.02 -11.02
CA TRP A 362 20.21 7.08 -10.02
C TRP A 362 21.40 8.03 -9.99
N SER A 363 22.62 7.52 -10.10
CA SER A 363 23.84 8.36 -10.14
C SER A 363 23.79 9.42 -11.27
N LEU A 364 23.25 9.06 -12.43
CA LEU A 364 23.08 10.02 -13.52
C LEU A 364 21.99 11.06 -13.19
N VAL A 365 20.90 10.65 -12.56
CA VAL A 365 19.85 11.55 -12.10
C VAL A 365 20.42 12.56 -11.11
N LEU A 366 21.11 12.06 -10.08
CA LEU A 366 21.72 12.89 -9.05
C LEU A 366 22.75 13.88 -9.63
N ASN A 367 23.62 13.43 -10.54
CA ASN A 367 24.56 14.29 -11.22
C ASN A 367 23.86 15.40 -12.02
N GLN A 368 22.78 15.10 -12.74
CA GLN A 368 22.01 16.11 -13.45
C GLN A 368 21.32 17.12 -12.52
N LEU A 369 20.91 16.69 -11.34
CA LEU A 369 20.38 17.59 -10.31
C LEU A 369 21.47 18.47 -9.71
N LEU A 370 22.67 17.93 -9.45
CA LEU A 370 23.82 18.66 -8.90
C LEU A 370 24.38 19.72 -9.86
N VAL A 371 24.24 19.53 -11.16
CA VAL A 371 24.65 20.52 -12.19
C VAL A 371 23.60 21.64 -12.34
N ASN A 372 22.38 21.45 -11.88
CA ASN A 372 21.32 22.45 -11.99
C ASN A 372 21.38 23.40 -10.78
N ASP A 373 21.57 24.68 -11.03
CA ASP A 373 21.75 25.71 -9.99
C ASP A 373 20.58 25.77 -8.97
N ASN A 374 19.37 25.44 -9.40
CA ASN A 374 18.19 25.42 -8.52
C ASN A 374 18.22 24.29 -7.47
N PHE A 375 19.00 23.23 -7.68
CA PHE A 375 19.03 22.05 -6.82
C PHE A 375 20.37 21.80 -6.15
N LYS A 376 21.47 22.28 -6.73
CA LYS A 376 22.83 22.06 -6.23
C LYS A 376 22.97 22.37 -4.73
N ASP A 377 22.63 23.59 -4.34
CA ASP A 377 22.76 24.02 -2.94
C ASP A 377 21.80 23.28 -2.00
N ARG A 378 20.58 23.00 -2.51
CA ARG A 378 19.58 22.23 -1.77
C ARG A 378 20.05 20.79 -1.51
N ILE A 379 20.65 20.12 -2.49
CA ILE A 379 21.19 18.77 -2.33
C ILE A 379 22.37 18.76 -1.38
N THR A 380 23.32 19.71 -1.55
CA THR A 380 24.54 19.80 -0.72
C THR A 380 24.22 19.96 0.76
N LYS A 381 23.10 20.61 1.12
CA LYS A 381 22.61 20.73 2.48
C LYS A 381 22.37 19.36 3.17
N TYR A 382 21.97 18.35 2.42
CA TYR A 382 21.53 17.04 2.95
C TYR A 382 22.54 15.91 2.73
N ILE A 383 23.49 16.05 1.80
CA ILE A 383 24.59 15.10 1.62
C ILE A 383 25.67 15.45 2.64
N LYS A 384 25.80 14.62 3.69
CA LYS A 384 26.98 14.67 4.56
C LYS A 384 28.13 14.00 3.82
N TYR A 385 29.22 14.74 3.58
CA TYR A 385 30.51 14.20 3.14
C TYR A 385 31.15 13.40 4.27
#